data_5885be4d893b9cf115f6e8d6c2721efe
#
_entry.id   5885be4d893b9cf115f6e8d6c2721efe
#
_cell.length_a   1.000
_cell.length_b   1.000
_cell.length_c   1.000
_cell.angle_alpha   90.00
_cell.angle_beta   90.00
_cell.angle_gamma   90.00
#
_symmetry.space_group_name_H-M   'P 1'
#
loop_
_entity.id
_entity.type
_entity.pdbx_description
1 polymer ?
#
loop_
_entity_poly.entity_id
_entity_poly.type
_entity_poly.pdbx_seq_one_letter_code
_entity_poly.pdbx_strand_id
1 'polypeptide(L)'
;MSKIALVVEFNVKAGQRDAFLKIIRNHASGTKKDEDGCIQFDVLIPEDDDNRVMLVEMYQDEAALNIHVGSPRLKATRSAYGDMVKNRKITKTRVDES
;
A
#
# COMPACT_ATOMS: atom_id res chain seq x y z
N MET A 1 -7.79 -16.75 -13.60
CA MET A 1 -6.59 -15.88 -13.52
C MET A 1 -6.20 -15.70 -12.08
N SER A 2 -4.91 -15.59 -11.85
CA SER A 2 -4.40 -15.50 -10.49
C SER A 2 -4.60 -14.11 -9.92
N LYS A 3 -4.96 -14.05 -8.65
CA LYS A 3 -4.94 -12.82 -7.90
C LYS A 3 -3.49 -12.37 -7.70
N ILE A 4 -3.30 -11.07 -7.63
CA ILE A 4 -1.99 -10.45 -7.38
C ILE A 4 -1.99 -9.87 -5.98
N ALA A 5 -0.98 -10.16 -5.18
CA ALA A 5 -0.80 -9.54 -3.88
C ALA A 5 0.52 -8.76 -3.85
N LEU A 6 0.46 -7.55 -3.34
CA LEU A 6 1.65 -6.75 -3.10
C LEU A 6 1.93 -6.72 -1.60
N VAL A 7 3.18 -6.94 -1.25
CA VAL A 7 3.67 -6.68 0.09
C VAL A 7 4.56 -5.46 0.02
N VAL A 8 4.18 -4.39 0.69
CA VAL A 8 4.90 -3.12 0.64
C VAL A 8 5.49 -2.85 2.02
N GLU A 9 6.76 -2.49 2.05
CA GLU A 9 7.47 -2.16 3.28
C GLU A 9 7.99 -0.74 3.19
N PHE A 10 7.62 0.08 4.18
CA PHE A 10 8.11 1.45 4.27
C PHE A 10 9.00 1.60 5.48
N ASN A 11 10.15 2.27 5.30
CA ASN A 11 10.90 2.82 6.41
C ASN A 11 10.63 4.33 6.45
N VAL A 12 10.08 4.78 7.56
CA VAL A 12 9.64 6.16 7.76
C VAL A 12 10.62 6.87 8.66
N LYS A 13 10.84 8.14 8.43
CA LYS A 13 11.74 8.94 9.28
C LYS A 13 11.24 8.96 10.72
N ALA A 14 12.17 9.00 11.66
CA ALA A 14 11.84 9.02 13.09
C ALA A 14 10.85 10.17 13.40
N GLY A 15 9.81 9.84 14.15
CA GLY A 15 8.79 10.80 14.55
C GLY A 15 7.72 11.09 13.49
N GLN A 16 7.85 10.50 12.29
CA GLN A 16 6.92 10.78 11.19
C GLN A 16 5.85 9.69 11.00
N ARG A 17 5.91 8.59 11.73
CA ARG A 17 5.01 7.47 11.47
C ARG A 17 3.53 7.81 11.66
N ASP A 18 3.18 8.56 12.69
CA ASP A 18 1.77 8.91 12.91
C ASP A 18 1.21 9.77 11.78
N ALA A 19 1.98 10.74 11.31
CA ALA A 19 1.58 11.57 10.17
C ALA A 19 1.47 10.73 8.90
N PHE A 20 2.43 9.82 8.66
CA PHE A 20 2.41 8.90 7.54
C PHE A 20 1.19 8.00 7.58
N LEU A 21 0.86 7.45 8.76
CA LEU A 21 -0.28 6.54 8.91
C LEU A 21 -1.61 7.20 8.56
N LYS A 22 -1.79 8.49 8.87
CA LYS A 22 -3.00 9.20 8.47
C LYS A 22 -3.17 9.22 6.96
N ILE A 23 -2.08 9.48 6.25
CA ILE A 23 -2.07 9.53 4.79
C ILE A 23 -2.37 8.14 4.22
N ILE A 24 -1.67 7.11 4.71
CA ILE A 24 -1.77 5.77 4.15
C ILE A 24 -3.12 5.10 4.48
N ARG A 25 -3.70 5.39 5.65
CA ARG A 25 -5.05 4.92 6.00
C ARG A 25 -6.09 5.46 5.04
N ASN A 26 -5.99 6.75 4.72
CA ASN A 26 -6.89 7.37 3.75
C ASN A 26 -6.72 6.75 2.36
N HIS A 27 -5.50 6.48 1.96
CA HIS A 27 -5.19 5.81 0.71
C HIS A 27 -5.81 4.40 0.66
N ALA A 28 -5.62 3.62 1.71
CA ALA A 28 -6.15 2.26 1.80
C ALA A 28 -7.68 2.25 1.73
N SER A 29 -8.32 3.11 2.50
CA SER A 29 -9.78 3.21 2.56
C SER A 29 -10.35 3.63 1.21
N GLY A 30 -9.77 4.65 0.58
CA GLY A 30 -10.22 5.13 -0.72
C GLY A 30 -10.00 4.12 -1.84
N THR A 31 -8.89 3.41 -1.82
CA THR A 31 -8.60 2.37 -2.81
C THR A 31 -9.64 1.26 -2.74
N LYS A 32 -9.94 0.76 -1.54
CA LYS A 32 -10.95 -0.29 -1.38
C LYS A 32 -12.34 0.17 -1.82
N LYS A 33 -12.66 1.43 -1.57
CA LYS A 33 -13.97 1.98 -1.92
C LYS A 33 -14.15 2.20 -3.41
N ASP A 34 -13.11 2.72 -4.07
CA ASP A 34 -13.23 3.23 -5.44
C ASP A 34 -12.72 2.27 -6.52
N GLU A 35 -11.89 1.30 -6.16
CA GLU A 35 -11.32 0.35 -7.12
C GLU A 35 -11.95 -1.03 -6.92
N ASP A 36 -12.86 -1.39 -7.82
CA ASP A 36 -13.62 -2.64 -7.73
C ASP A 36 -12.72 -3.88 -7.74
N GLY A 37 -11.57 -3.80 -8.38
CA GLY A 37 -10.64 -4.91 -8.45
C GLY A 37 -9.72 -5.05 -7.24
N CYS A 38 -9.76 -4.12 -6.30
CA CYS A 38 -9.01 -4.23 -5.05
C CYS A 38 -9.80 -5.08 -4.05
N ILE A 39 -9.29 -6.28 -3.77
CA ILE A 39 -9.97 -7.24 -2.91
C ILE A 39 -9.66 -6.96 -1.44
N GLN A 40 -8.43 -6.54 -1.16
CA GLN A 40 -7.92 -6.38 0.19
C GLN A 40 -6.87 -5.27 0.21
N PHE A 41 -6.86 -4.49 1.27
CA PHE A 41 -5.83 -3.49 1.47
C PHE A 41 -5.67 -3.28 2.97
N ASP A 42 -4.63 -3.88 3.56
CA ASP A 42 -4.38 -3.82 4.99
C ASP A 42 -3.14 -2.99 5.29
N VAL A 43 -3.24 -2.15 6.31
CA VAL A 43 -2.11 -1.40 6.84
C VAL A 43 -1.63 -2.14 8.09
N LEU A 44 -0.36 -2.55 8.08
CA LEU A 44 0.24 -3.32 9.16
C LEU A 44 1.26 -2.46 9.90
N ILE A 45 1.21 -2.52 11.22
CA ILE A 45 2.11 -1.76 12.09
C ILE A 45 2.99 -2.77 12.83
N PRO A 46 4.28 -2.90 12.43
CA PRO A 46 5.19 -3.80 13.15
C PRO A 46 5.32 -3.39 14.61
N GLU A 47 5.24 -4.39 15.50
CA GLU A 47 5.28 -4.13 16.95
C GLU A 47 6.68 -3.83 17.45
N ASP A 48 7.70 -4.28 16.74
CA ASP A 48 9.10 -4.20 17.16
C ASP A 48 9.89 -3.08 16.50
N ASP A 49 9.25 -2.24 15.69
CA ASP A 49 9.94 -1.16 14.96
C ASP A 49 9.02 0.04 14.79
N ASP A 50 9.35 1.12 15.49
CA ASP A 50 8.54 2.35 15.48
C ASP A 50 8.61 3.13 14.17
N ASN A 51 9.50 2.75 13.27
CA ASN A 51 9.76 3.48 12.03
C ASN A 51 9.33 2.70 10.78
N ARG A 52 8.64 1.58 10.94
CA ARG A 52 8.17 0.77 9.80
C ARG A 52 6.66 0.76 9.71
N VAL A 53 6.18 0.69 8.50
CA VAL A 53 4.78 0.44 8.16
C VAL A 53 4.77 -0.52 6.99
N MET A 54 3.86 -1.46 6.98
CA MET A 54 3.72 -2.43 5.89
C MET A 54 2.31 -2.41 5.35
N LEU A 55 2.16 -2.76 4.08
CA LEU A 55 0.86 -2.94 3.44
C LEU A 55 0.79 -4.34 2.87
N VAL A 56 -0.40 -4.94 2.94
CA VAL A 56 -0.76 -6.09 2.13
C VAL A 56 -1.95 -5.68 1.28
N GLU A 57 -1.75 -5.70 -0.04
CA GLU A 57 -2.75 -5.30 -1.02
C GLU A 57 -3.04 -6.49 -1.92
N MET A 58 -4.29 -6.71 -2.24
CA MET A 58 -4.67 -7.81 -3.14
C MET A 58 -5.61 -7.31 -4.22
N TYR A 59 -5.29 -7.66 -5.45
CA TYR A 59 -6.05 -7.29 -6.65
C TYR A 59 -6.52 -8.55 -7.36
N GLN A 60 -7.71 -8.47 -7.97
CA GLN A 60 -8.31 -9.65 -8.60
C GLN A 60 -7.50 -10.18 -9.79
N ASP A 61 -6.75 -9.32 -10.48
CA ASP A 61 -5.92 -9.68 -11.62
C ASP A 61 -4.92 -8.56 -11.95
N GLU A 62 -4.12 -8.79 -12.99
CA GLU A 62 -3.11 -7.83 -13.44
C GLU A 62 -3.74 -6.52 -13.93
N ALA A 63 -4.91 -6.59 -14.59
CA ALA A 63 -5.60 -5.39 -15.07
C ALA A 63 -6.02 -4.48 -13.91
N ALA A 64 -6.53 -5.07 -12.83
CA ALA A 64 -6.91 -4.33 -11.62
C ALA A 64 -5.68 -3.66 -10.97
N LEU A 65 -4.56 -4.36 -10.92
CA LEU A 65 -3.31 -3.79 -10.41
C LEU A 65 -2.86 -2.61 -11.27
N ASN A 66 -2.95 -2.73 -12.60
CA ASN A 66 -2.55 -1.65 -13.50
C ASN A 66 -3.41 -0.40 -13.31
N ILE A 67 -4.69 -0.57 -13.06
CA ILE A 67 -5.59 0.55 -12.74
C ILE A 67 -5.10 1.26 -11.47
N HIS A 68 -4.75 0.51 -10.44
CA HIS A 68 -4.25 1.07 -9.18
C HIS A 68 -2.93 1.84 -9.40
N VAL A 69 -1.98 1.23 -10.09
CA VAL A 69 -0.66 1.82 -10.35
C VAL A 69 -0.76 3.13 -11.12
N GLY A 70 -1.72 3.23 -12.05
CA GLY A 70 -1.95 4.44 -12.83
C GLY A 70 -2.92 5.43 -12.19
N SER A 71 -3.40 5.17 -10.98
CA SER A 71 -4.45 5.99 -10.39
C SER A 71 -3.93 7.36 -9.92
N PRO A 72 -4.76 8.42 -10.06
CA PRO A 72 -4.45 9.72 -9.48
C PRO A 72 -4.30 9.67 -7.95
N ARG A 73 -5.04 8.76 -7.30
CA ARG A 73 -4.97 8.56 -5.85
C ARG A 73 -3.57 8.15 -5.41
N LEU A 74 -2.97 7.19 -6.10
CA LEU A 74 -1.62 6.74 -5.74
C LEU A 74 -0.60 7.86 -5.89
N LYS A 75 -0.69 8.59 -6.99
CA LYS A 75 0.19 9.74 -7.23
C LYS A 75 0.04 10.80 -6.13
N ALA A 76 -1.20 11.12 -5.76
CA ALA A 76 -1.49 12.09 -4.70
C ALA A 76 -0.96 11.62 -3.35
N THR A 77 -1.12 10.33 -3.04
CA THR A 77 -0.62 9.74 -1.80
C THR A 77 0.90 9.85 -1.71
N ARG A 78 1.60 9.50 -2.80
CA ARG A 78 3.07 9.60 -2.83
C ARG A 78 3.55 11.03 -2.66
N SER A 79 2.86 11.99 -3.27
CA SER A 79 3.17 13.41 -3.08
C SER A 79 2.92 13.85 -1.64
N ALA A 80 1.85 13.38 -1.03
CA ALA A 80 1.47 13.76 0.33
C ALA A 80 2.48 13.28 1.38
N TYR A 81 2.95 12.01 1.26
CA TYR A 81 3.93 11.56 2.26
C TYR A 81 5.37 12.00 1.96
N GLY A 82 5.68 12.31 0.71
CA GLY A 82 6.94 12.95 0.30
C GLY A 82 8.17 12.40 1.01
N ASP A 83 8.85 13.30 1.72
CA ASP A 83 10.11 12.99 2.41
C ASP A 83 9.94 12.21 3.72
N MET A 84 8.72 11.91 4.14
CA MET A 84 8.49 11.08 5.34
C MET A 84 9.07 9.68 5.18
N VAL A 85 9.13 9.17 3.96
CA VAL A 85 9.60 7.82 3.65
C VAL A 85 11.07 7.86 3.25
N LYS A 86 11.91 7.12 3.99
CA LYS A 86 13.33 6.98 3.69
C LYS A 86 13.57 6.00 2.55
N ASN A 87 12.85 4.88 2.57
CA ASN A 87 12.88 3.90 1.50
C ASN A 87 11.60 3.07 1.49
N ARG A 88 11.35 2.45 0.36
CA ARG A 88 10.16 1.62 0.12
C ARG A 88 10.58 0.39 -0.67
N LYS A 89 10.10 -0.77 -0.24
CA LYS A 89 10.28 -2.02 -0.96
C LYS A 89 8.91 -2.59 -1.31
N ILE A 90 8.72 -2.92 -2.57
CA ILE A 90 7.49 -3.55 -3.05
C ILE A 90 7.83 -4.95 -3.54
N THR A 91 7.18 -5.97 -2.96
CA THR A 91 7.29 -7.34 -3.45
C THR A 91 5.98 -7.68 -4.13
N LYS A 92 6.04 -7.87 -5.45
CA LYS A 92 4.88 -8.30 -6.23
C LYS A 92 4.81 -9.81 -6.22
N THR A 93 3.66 -10.35 -5.84
CA THR A 93 3.44 -11.79 -5.76
C THR A 93 2.20 -12.19 -6.51
N ARG A 94 2.15 -13.46 -6.88
CA ARG A 94 0.96 -14.09 -7.40
C ARG A 94 0.42 -15.01 -6.31
N VAL A 95 -0.87 -14.93 -6.05
CA VAL A 95 -1.47 -15.77 -5.01
C VAL A 95 -1.54 -17.20 -5.51
N ASP A 96 -1.01 -18.12 -4.70
CA ASP A 96 -1.15 -19.55 -4.98
C ASP A 96 -2.53 -19.99 -4.50
N GLU A 97 -3.34 -20.49 -5.41
CA GLU A 97 -4.70 -20.89 -5.12
C GLU A 97 -4.85 -22.42 -4.99
N SER A 98 -3.80 -23.07 -4.53
CA SER A 98 -3.80 -24.51 -4.30
C SER A 98 -4.81 -24.95 -3.23
#